data_b2018166f4c74849af975b7fa40e651a
#
_entry.id   b2018166f4c74849af975b7fa40e651a
#
_cell.length_a   1.000
_cell.length_b   1.000
_cell.length_c   1.000
_cell.angle_alpha   90.00
_cell.angle_beta   90.00
_cell.angle_gamma   90.00
#
_symmetry.space_group_name_H-M   'P 1'
#
loop_
_entity.id
_entity.type
_entity.pdbx_description
1 polymer ?
#
loop_
_entity_poly.entity_id
_entity_poly.type
_entity_poly.pdbx_seq_one_letter_code
_entity_poly.pdbx_strand_id
1 'polypeptide(L)'
;MFRKRERFERSDVPRETPYTNIIGVVVLVVVFVALAMTVMAVWNRVTLESRLGANDLTYSLSAQAKASAADGYVVSSDELESTLFLTVSSAAADASDTQLSDARILTVNKTQGTAVLATVPVSAEVASGETVTTLAGLCAQSGADACVASLSAASGVRFKHVVVATEDVLEKAVQIVGTSKLSLVGEASDLLGLMRTDMDASDLLAFAETVSGVGLGNIQRTEASLVADPDQAEAGLQAIDKTALCLTLGTIVAAS
;
A
#
# COMPACT_ATOMS: atom_id res chain seq x y z
N MET A 1 54.69 35.03 -10.54
CA MET A 1 53.28 35.47 -10.69
C MET A 1 52.43 34.24 -11.00
N PHE A 2 51.85 33.57 -9.96
CA PHE A 2 51.11 32.34 -10.15
C PHE A 2 49.61 32.71 -10.22
N ARG A 3 48.96 32.45 -11.39
CA ARG A 3 47.52 32.62 -11.55
C ARG A 3 46.79 31.51 -10.80
N LYS A 4 46.01 31.90 -9.80
CA LYS A 4 45.04 31.03 -9.08
C LYS A 4 43.98 30.55 -10.05
N ARG A 5 43.88 29.22 -10.27
CA ARG A 5 42.79 28.60 -11.06
C ARG A 5 41.49 28.75 -10.27
N GLU A 6 40.52 29.44 -10.85
CA GLU A 6 39.13 29.46 -10.34
C GLU A 6 38.55 28.06 -10.48
N ARG A 7 38.06 27.51 -9.37
CA ARG A 7 37.26 26.30 -9.38
C ARG A 7 35.88 26.68 -9.86
N PHE A 8 35.45 26.12 -10.97
CA PHE A 8 34.07 26.16 -11.40
C PHE A 8 33.23 25.34 -10.41
N GLU A 9 32.44 26.00 -9.59
CA GLU A 9 31.36 25.35 -8.84
C GLU A 9 30.17 25.20 -9.80
N ARG A 10 29.86 23.96 -10.20
CA ARG A 10 28.61 23.63 -10.88
C ARG A 10 27.46 23.77 -9.89
N SER A 11 26.84 24.92 -9.84
CA SER A 11 25.65 25.21 -9.00
C SER A 11 24.33 24.99 -9.74
N ASP A 12 24.36 24.56 -10.99
CA ASP A 12 23.19 24.47 -11.89
C ASP A 12 22.69 23.04 -12.14
N VAL A 13 23.21 22.05 -11.40
CA VAL A 13 22.59 20.72 -11.39
C VAL A 13 21.48 20.73 -10.32
N PRO A 14 20.20 20.62 -10.72
CA PRO A 14 19.13 20.43 -9.74
C PRO A 14 19.48 19.16 -8.96
N ARG A 15 19.82 19.30 -7.70
CA ARG A 15 19.89 18.16 -6.79
C ARG A 15 18.45 17.67 -6.62
N GLU A 16 18.11 16.59 -7.29
CA GLU A 16 16.94 15.83 -6.94
C GLU A 16 17.08 15.50 -5.45
N THR A 17 16.32 16.20 -4.62
CA THR A 17 16.31 15.94 -3.20
C THR A 17 15.70 14.55 -3.01
N PRO A 18 16.42 13.59 -2.41
CA PRO A 18 15.91 12.23 -2.18
C PRO A 18 14.66 12.22 -1.28
N TYR A 19 14.23 13.38 -0.83
CA TYR A 19 13.11 13.60 0.09
C TYR A 19 11.74 13.67 -0.59
N THR A 20 11.63 13.91 -1.88
CA THR A 20 10.32 14.05 -2.56
C THR A 20 9.49 12.77 -2.48
N ASN A 21 10.14 11.63 -2.53
CA ASN A 21 9.45 10.33 -2.38
C ASN A 21 9.21 9.93 -0.91
N ILE A 22 10.01 10.42 0.03
CA ILE A 22 9.80 10.23 1.47
C ILE A 22 8.61 11.08 1.91
N ILE A 23 8.47 12.29 1.40
CA ILE A 23 7.35 13.18 1.68
C ILE A 23 6.01 12.52 1.34
N GLY A 24 5.89 11.77 0.25
CA GLY A 24 4.66 11.08 -0.13
C GLY A 24 4.19 10.03 0.89
N VAL A 25 5.11 9.25 1.47
CA VAL A 25 4.76 8.25 2.51
C VAL A 25 4.51 8.92 3.86
N VAL A 26 5.31 9.94 4.21
CA VAL A 26 5.08 10.78 5.40
C VAL A 26 3.71 11.41 5.37
N VAL A 27 3.38 12.00 4.24
CA VAL A 27 2.09 12.64 4.01
C VAL A 27 0.96 11.63 4.14
N LEU A 28 1.09 10.44 3.56
CA LEU A 28 0.10 9.37 3.69
C LEU A 28 -0.12 9.02 5.17
N VAL A 29 0.95 8.80 5.94
CA VAL A 29 0.86 8.45 7.36
C VAL A 29 0.29 9.59 8.20
N VAL A 30 0.76 10.83 8.02
CA VAL A 30 0.25 11.99 8.75
C VAL A 30 -1.22 12.26 8.42
N VAL A 31 -1.64 12.02 7.17
CA VAL A 31 -3.04 12.14 6.77
C VAL A 31 -3.89 11.05 7.40
N PHE A 32 -3.42 9.79 7.46
CA PHE A 32 -4.15 8.74 8.18
C PHE A 32 -4.27 9.06 9.67
N VAL A 33 -3.23 9.60 10.31
CA VAL A 33 -3.30 10.05 11.73
C VAL A 33 -4.27 11.23 11.88
N ALA A 34 -4.23 12.22 11.00
CA ALA A 34 -5.14 13.36 11.02
C ALA A 34 -6.59 12.92 10.73
N LEU A 35 -6.80 12.00 9.79
CA LEU A 35 -8.09 11.39 9.47
C LEU A 35 -8.65 10.62 10.67
N ALA A 36 -7.85 9.78 11.32
CA ALA A 36 -8.28 9.01 12.48
C ALA A 36 -8.68 9.91 13.65
N MET A 37 -7.90 10.96 13.94
CA MET A 37 -8.25 11.94 14.98
C MET A 37 -9.51 12.73 14.62
N THR A 38 -9.73 13.04 13.35
CA THR A 38 -10.89 13.80 12.88
C THR A 38 -12.15 12.92 12.87
N VAL A 39 -12.03 11.65 12.46
CA VAL A 39 -13.12 10.67 12.52
C VAL A 39 -13.58 10.48 13.96
N MET A 40 -12.68 10.38 14.94
CA MET A 40 -13.06 10.36 16.36
C MET A 40 -13.82 11.62 16.80
N ALA A 41 -13.43 12.79 16.29
CA ALA A 41 -14.09 14.06 16.65
C ALA A 41 -15.45 14.26 15.95
N VAL A 42 -15.64 13.68 14.77
CA VAL A 42 -16.84 13.81 13.92
C VAL A 42 -17.82 12.64 14.08
N TRP A 43 -17.38 11.50 14.66
CA TRP A 43 -18.16 10.27 14.85
C TRP A 43 -19.55 10.48 15.44
N ASN A 44 -19.75 11.53 16.22
CA ASN A 44 -21.04 11.87 16.80
C ASN A 44 -22.03 12.56 15.82
N ARG A 45 -21.68 12.80 14.55
CA ARG A 45 -22.51 13.63 13.67
C ARG A 45 -22.78 13.16 12.25
N VAL A 46 -22.09 12.15 11.70
CA VAL A 46 -22.27 11.80 10.27
C VAL A 46 -22.14 10.29 10.04
N THR A 47 -23.09 9.73 9.35
CA THR A 47 -23.12 8.40 8.73
C THR A 47 -21.96 8.17 7.77
N LEU A 48 -20.76 7.94 8.31
CA LEU A 48 -19.56 7.51 7.56
C LEU A 48 -19.50 5.97 7.41
N GLU A 49 -20.59 5.29 7.79
CA GLU A 49 -20.65 3.83 7.93
C GLU A 49 -20.43 3.04 6.62
N SER A 50 -20.54 3.66 5.45
CA SER A 50 -20.46 2.92 4.19
C SER A 50 -19.06 2.77 3.60
N ARG A 51 -18.03 3.41 4.17
CA ARG A 51 -16.67 3.43 3.60
C ARG A 51 -15.58 2.95 4.56
N LEU A 52 -15.84 3.04 5.88
CA LEU A 52 -15.02 2.43 6.91
C LEU A 52 -15.66 1.10 7.31
N GLY A 53 -14.84 0.07 7.57
CA GLY A 53 -15.35 -1.26 7.89
C GLY A 53 -16.08 -1.93 6.72
N ALA A 54 -15.63 -1.69 5.49
CA ALA A 54 -16.26 -2.21 4.28
C ALA A 54 -16.33 -3.74 4.31
N ASN A 55 -17.56 -4.29 4.38
CA ASN A 55 -17.78 -5.73 4.54
C ASN A 55 -17.26 -6.57 3.39
N ASP A 56 -17.27 -6.04 2.16
CA ASP A 56 -16.74 -6.69 0.96
C ASP A 56 -15.23 -6.88 1.05
N LEU A 57 -14.49 -5.86 1.51
CA LEU A 57 -13.05 -5.96 1.76
C LEU A 57 -12.76 -6.92 2.93
N THR A 58 -13.54 -6.89 3.99
CA THR A 58 -13.42 -7.83 5.11
C THR A 58 -13.64 -9.26 4.66
N TYR A 59 -14.63 -9.49 3.77
CA TYR A 59 -14.87 -10.82 3.20
C TYR A 59 -13.68 -11.27 2.34
N SER A 60 -13.16 -10.42 1.47
CA SER A 60 -12.01 -10.71 0.62
C SER A 60 -10.74 -10.99 1.44
N LEU A 61 -10.54 -10.29 2.57
CA LEU A 61 -9.47 -10.58 3.53
C LEU A 61 -9.65 -11.96 4.18
N SER A 62 -10.87 -12.36 4.47
CA SER A 62 -11.15 -13.68 5.06
C SER A 62 -10.91 -14.84 4.11
N ALA A 63 -11.00 -14.60 2.80
CA ALA A 63 -10.80 -15.60 1.75
C ALA A 63 -9.31 -15.88 1.45
N GLN A 64 -8.38 -15.16 2.07
CA GLN A 64 -6.95 -15.36 1.85
C GLN A 64 -6.47 -16.74 2.34
N ALA A 65 -5.54 -17.34 1.60
CA ALA A 65 -4.85 -18.54 2.01
C ALA A 65 -3.99 -18.31 3.27
N LYS A 66 -3.68 -19.39 3.97
CA LYS A 66 -2.70 -19.32 5.07
C LYS A 66 -1.32 -19.03 4.50
N ALA A 67 -0.53 -18.25 5.27
CA ALA A 67 0.87 -18.04 4.92
C ALA A 67 1.61 -19.40 4.87
N SER A 68 2.38 -19.60 3.83
CA SER A 68 3.24 -20.78 3.65
C SER A 68 4.62 -20.32 3.19
N ALA A 69 5.65 -20.98 3.67
CA ALA A 69 7.01 -20.74 3.20
C ALA A 69 7.36 -21.73 2.08
N ALA A 70 8.22 -21.32 1.15
CA ALA A 70 8.81 -22.20 0.16
C ALA A 70 9.83 -23.15 0.81
N ASP A 71 10.22 -24.21 0.09
CA ASP A 71 11.23 -25.17 0.56
C ASP A 71 12.54 -24.46 0.93
N GLY A 72 13.09 -24.80 2.09
CA GLY A 72 14.28 -24.16 2.63
C GLY A 72 14.03 -22.86 3.42
N TYR A 73 12.77 -22.45 3.57
CA TYR A 73 12.37 -21.26 4.35
C TYR A 73 11.33 -21.61 5.40
N VAL A 74 11.21 -20.78 6.40
CA VAL A 74 10.18 -20.87 7.44
C VAL A 74 9.49 -19.51 7.58
N VAL A 75 8.24 -19.54 8.01
CA VAL A 75 7.50 -18.29 8.31
C VAL A 75 8.20 -17.58 9.47
N SER A 76 8.39 -16.29 9.34
CA SER A 76 9.00 -15.47 10.39
C SER A 76 8.22 -15.57 11.70
N SER A 77 8.94 -15.59 12.81
CA SER A 77 8.37 -15.52 14.16
C SER A 77 8.11 -14.09 14.64
N ASP A 78 8.54 -13.08 13.87
CA ASP A 78 8.31 -11.67 14.19
C ASP A 78 6.82 -11.31 14.08
N GLU A 79 6.39 -10.34 14.84
CA GLU A 79 5.05 -9.76 14.71
C GLU A 79 5.00 -8.82 13.50
N LEU A 80 4.45 -9.35 12.40
CA LEU A 80 4.35 -8.65 11.12
C LEU A 80 2.90 -8.29 10.82
N GLU A 81 2.68 -7.05 10.38
CA GLU A 81 1.39 -6.60 9.87
C GLU A 81 1.55 -6.06 8.45
N SER A 82 0.85 -6.69 7.51
CA SER A 82 0.85 -6.26 6.10
C SER A 82 -0.48 -5.61 5.73
N THR A 83 -0.40 -4.42 5.14
CA THR A 83 -1.54 -3.65 4.63
C THR A 83 -1.39 -3.50 3.12
N LEU A 84 -2.45 -3.81 2.38
CA LEU A 84 -2.52 -3.63 0.94
C LEU A 84 -3.11 -2.25 0.62
N PHE A 85 -2.44 -1.49 -0.24
CA PHE A 85 -2.91 -0.23 -0.80
C PHE A 85 -3.16 -0.41 -2.28
N LEU A 86 -4.37 -0.10 -2.73
CA LEU A 86 -4.76 -0.12 -4.14
C LEU A 86 -5.17 1.31 -4.55
N THR A 87 -4.48 1.86 -5.55
CA THR A 87 -4.85 3.15 -6.14
C THR A 87 -5.67 2.90 -7.39
N VAL A 88 -6.89 3.39 -7.40
CA VAL A 88 -7.88 3.09 -8.43
C VAL A 88 -8.54 4.35 -8.98
N SER A 89 -9.14 4.26 -10.15
CA SER A 89 -9.88 5.38 -10.76
C SER A 89 -11.18 5.72 -10.00
N SER A 90 -11.76 4.75 -9.29
CA SER A 90 -12.94 4.95 -8.43
C SER A 90 -12.88 4.01 -7.23
N ALA A 91 -13.03 4.55 -6.03
CA ALA A 91 -13.08 3.77 -4.79
C ALA A 91 -14.48 3.25 -4.43
N ALA A 92 -15.50 3.53 -5.26
CA ALA A 92 -16.85 3.01 -5.05
C ALA A 92 -16.88 1.49 -5.21
N ALA A 93 -17.65 0.80 -4.35
CA ALA A 93 -17.72 -0.66 -4.33
C ALA A 93 -18.33 -1.25 -5.61
N ASP A 94 -19.26 -0.50 -6.20
CA ASP A 94 -20.06 -0.88 -7.35
C ASP A 94 -19.57 -0.24 -8.69
N ALA A 95 -18.39 0.38 -8.67
CA ALA A 95 -17.84 0.99 -9.86
C ALA A 95 -17.44 -0.08 -10.88
N SER A 96 -18.09 -0.05 -12.04
CA SER A 96 -17.67 -0.81 -13.22
C SER A 96 -16.46 -0.13 -13.88
N ASP A 97 -15.64 -0.93 -14.54
CA ASP A 97 -14.44 -0.44 -15.25
C ASP A 97 -13.41 0.31 -14.38
N THR A 98 -13.29 -0.13 -13.13
CA THR A 98 -12.30 0.43 -12.19
C THR A 98 -10.88 0.13 -12.67
N GLN A 99 -10.12 1.17 -13.00
CA GLN A 99 -8.73 1.03 -13.42
C GLN A 99 -7.81 1.08 -12.19
N LEU A 100 -6.93 0.09 -12.08
CA LEU A 100 -5.88 0.05 -11.07
C LEU A 100 -4.63 0.74 -11.63
N SER A 101 -4.20 1.81 -11.00
CA SER A 101 -2.99 2.56 -11.37
C SER A 101 -1.76 2.15 -10.55
N ASP A 102 -1.96 1.73 -9.29
CA ASP A 102 -0.85 1.35 -8.40
C ASP A 102 -1.32 0.32 -7.36
N ALA A 103 -0.41 -0.58 -6.99
CA ALA A 103 -0.62 -1.55 -5.92
C ALA A 103 0.63 -1.61 -5.04
N ARG A 104 0.46 -1.45 -3.72
CA ARG A 104 1.56 -1.45 -2.76
C ARG A 104 1.25 -2.30 -1.55
N ILE A 105 2.27 -2.96 -1.04
CA ILE A 105 2.21 -3.75 0.19
C ILE A 105 3.11 -3.07 1.21
N LEU A 106 2.52 -2.57 2.30
CA LEU A 106 3.27 -2.09 3.45
C LEU A 106 3.30 -3.20 4.50
N THR A 107 4.48 -3.71 4.80
CA THR A 107 4.67 -4.66 5.91
C THR A 107 5.45 -3.98 7.03
N VAL A 108 4.83 -3.92 8.20
CA VAL A 108 5.44 -3.38 9.43
C VAL A 108 5.89 -4.55 10.30
N ASN A 109 7.16 -4.56 10.65
CA ASN A 109 7.72 -5.46 11.64
C ASN A 109 7.71 -4.78 13.00
N LYS A 110 6.73 -5.11 13.84
CA LYS A 110 6.58 -4.55 15.17
C LYS A 110 7.68 -4.99 16.13
N THR A 111 8.22 -6.20 15.92
CA THR A 111 9.31 -6.75 16.73
C THR A 111 10.59 -5.96 16.53
N GLN A 112 10.88 -5.56 15.30
CA GLN A 112 12.13 -4.87 14.94
C GLN A 112 11.95 -3.35 14.81
N GLY A 113 10.73 -2.84 14.81
CA GLY A 113 10.45 -1.42 14.60
C GLY A 113 10.83 -0.92 13.20
N THR A 114 10.69 -1.77 12.18
CA THR A 114 11.01 -1.46 10.78
C THR A 114 9.79 -1.66 9.89
N ALA A 115 9.80 -1.06 8.71
CA ALA A 115 8.77 -1.31 7.71
C ALA A 115 9.35 -1.38 6.30
N VAL A 116 8.69 -2.16 5.45
CA VAL A 116 9.00 -2.28 4.02
C VAL A 116 7.75 -1.96 3.21
N LEU A 117 7.89 -1.05 2.26
CA LEU A 117 6.87 -0.70 1.27
C LEU A 117 7.29 -1.29 -0.08
N ALA A 118 6.61 -2.33 -0.51
CA ALA A 118 6.84 -2.97 -1.81
C ALA A 118 5.79 -2.49 -2.81
N THR A 119 6.23 -1.97 -3.96
CA THR A 119 5.36 -1.72 -5.11
C THR A 119 5.19 -3.01 -5.89
N VAL A 120 3.96 -3.37 -6.22
CA VAL A 120 3.64 -4.53 -7.05
C VAL A 120 3.25 -4.03 -8.44
N PRO A 121 3.93 -4.46 -9.51
CA PRO A 121 3.56 -4.08 -10.85
C PRO A 121 2.11 -4.51 -11.17
N VAL A 122 1.31 -3.59 -11.67
CA VAL A 122 -0.10 -3.86 -12.02
C VAL A 122 -0.26 -4.85 -13.17
N SER A 123 0.82 -5.09 -13.92
CA SER A 123 0.94 -6.13 -14.94
C SER A 123 1.24 -7.52 -14.38
N ALA A 124 1.47 -7.63 -13.07
CA ALA A 124 1.74 -8.91 -12.43
C ALA A 124 0.56 -9.88 -12.62
N GLU A 125 0.91 -11.13 -12.87
CA GLU A 125 -0.05 -12.21 -13.03
C GLU A 125 -0.75 -12.53 -11.71
N VAL A 126 -2.06 -12.69 -11.78
CA VAL A 126 -2.91 -13.14 -10.68
C VAL A 126 -3.95 -14.13 -11.18
N ALA A 127 -4.30 -15.10 -10.35
CA ALA A 127 -5.37 -16.04 -10.63
C ALA A 127 -6.63 -15.71 -9.83
N SER A 128 -7.79 -15.81 -10.47
CA SER A 128 -9.10 -15.72 -9.84
C SER A 128 -9.95 -16.91 -10.29
N GLY A 129 -10.06 -17.91 -9.43
CA GLY A 129 -10.60 -19.21 -9.80
C GLY A 129 -9.75 -19.88 -10.88
N GLU A 130 -10.35 -20.22 -12.01
CA GLU A 130 -9.67 -20.83 -13.16
C GLU A 130 -9.10 -19.79 -14.16
N THR A 131 -9.39 -18.52 -13.95
CA THR A 131 -8.96 -17.45 -14.86
C THR A 131 -7.64 -16.87 -14.38
N VAL A 132 -6.67 -16.79 -15.30
CA VAL A 132 -5.37 -16.14 -15.09
C VAL A 132 -5.35 -14.85 -15.90
N THR A 133 -5.00 -13.73 -15.26
CA THR A 133 -4.97 -12.39 -15.89
C THR A 133 -3.97 -11.50 -15.16
N THR A 134 -3.83 -10.27 -15.61
CA THR A 134 -3.03 -9.26 -14.87
C THR A 134 -3.82 -8.71 -13.69
N LEU A 135 -3.12 -8.20 -12.67
CA LEU A 135 -3.74 -7.55 -11.52
C LEU A 135 -4.66 -6.38 -11.96
N ALA A 136 -4.19 -5.56 -12.93
CA ALA A 136 -5.02 -4.51 -13.53
C ALA A 136 -6.25 -5.05 -14.25
N GLY A 137 -6.09 -6.14 -15.02
CA GLY A 137 -7.19 -6.80 -15.72
C GLY A 137 -8.24 -7.36 -14.76
N LEU A 138 -7.81 -7.97 -13.66
CA LEU A 138 -8.72 -8.47 -12.64
C LEU A 138 -9.49 -7.33 -11.98
N CYS A 139 -8.80 -6.24 -11.63
CA CYS A 139 -9.44 -5.07 -11.05
C CYS A 139 -10.51 -4.47 -11.98
N ALA A 140 -10.21 -4.35 -13.27
CA ALA A 140 -11.15 -3.84 -14.26
C ALA A 140 -12.38 -4.74 -14.46
N GLN A 141 -12.21 -6.06 -14.33
CA GLN A 141 -13.29 -7.03 -14.54
C GLN A 141 -14.16 -7.25 -13.31
N SER A 142 -13.56 -7.27 -12.14
CA SER A 142 -14.19 -7.76 -10.90
C SER A 142 -14.08 -6.80 -9.72
N GLY A 143 -13.49 -5.61 -9.92
CA GLY A 143 -13.33 -4.62 -8.87
C GLY A 143 -12.08 -4.82 -8.00
N ALA A 144 -11.81 -3.83 -7.14
CA ALA A 144 -10.62 -3.82 -6.30
C ALA A 144 -10.63 -4.89 -5.19
N ASP A 145 -11.81 -5.27 -4.71
CA ASP A 145 -12.00 -6.31 -3.69
C ASP A 145 -11.58 -7.70 -4.18
N ALA A 146 -11.82 -8.02 -5.45
CA ALA A 146 -11.36 -9.28 -6.05
C ALA A 146 -9.84 -9.38 -6.11
N CYS A 147 -9.13 -8.24 -6.19
CA CYS A 147 -7.67 -8.21 -6.21
C CYS A 147 -7.04 -8.66 -4.89
N VAL A 148 -7.73 -8.52 -3.76
CA VAL A 148 -7.17 -8.78 -2.42
C VAL A 148 -6.73 -10.24 -2.26
N ALA A 149 -7.66 -11.18 -2.42
CA ALA A 149 -7.38 -12.60 -2.24
C ALA A 149 -6.43 -13.12 -3.34
N SER A 150 -6.64 -12.67 -4.60
CA SER A 150 -5.81 -13.05 -5.75
C SER A 150 -4.37 -12.57 -5.59
N LEU A 151 -4.16 -11.33 -5.16
CA LEU A 151 -2.82 -10.80 -4.91
C LEU A 151 -2.17 -11.44 -3.68
N SER A 152 -2.94 -11.74 -2.63
CA SER A 152 -2.42 -12.50 -1.49
C SER A 152 -1.91 -13.88 -1.92
N ALA A 153 -2.63 -14.58 -2.77
CA ALA A 153 -2.22 -15.87 -3.32
C ALA A 153 -1.00 -15.74 -4.24
N ALA A 154 -0.97 -14.71 -5.09
CA ALA A 154 0.13 -14.45 -6.03
C ALA A 154 1.41 -14.00 -5.33
N SER A 155 1.33 -13.19 -4.28
CA SER A 155 2.48 -12.66 -3.54
C SER A 155 2.95 -13.57 -2.40
N GLY A 156 2.10 -14.48 -1.91
CA GLY A 156 2.34 -15.24 -0.69
C GLY A 156 2.22 -14.41 0.60
N VAL A 157 1.80 -13.17 0.50
CA VAL A 157 1.64 -12.25 1.63
C VAL A 157 0.18 -12.23 2.09
N ARG A 158 -0.03 -12.41 3.39
CA ARG A 158 -1.36 -12.27 3.98
C ARG A 158 -1.55 -10.84 4.46
N PHE A 159 -2.59 -10.20 3.99
CA PHE A 159 -2.94 -8.85 4.38
C PHE A 159 -3.83 -8.85 5.63
N LYS A 160 -3.52 -7.97 6.57
CA LYS A 160 -4.37 -7.70 7.74
C LYS A 160 -5.43 -6.66 7.38
N HIS A 161 -5.05 -5.66 6.59
CA HIS A 161 -5.90 -4.56 6.18
C HIS A 161 -5.76 -4.24 4.70
N VAL A 162 -6.78 -3.60 4.15
CA VAL A 162 -6.80 -3.11 2.77
C VAL A 162 -7.29 -1.68 2.74
N VAL A 163 -6.63 -0.86 1.92
CA VAL A 163 -7.05 0.51 1.62
C VAL A 163 -7.17 0.64 0.10
N VAL A 164 -8.35 0.96 -0.36
CA VAL A 164 -8.65 1.30 -1.75
C VAL A 164 -8.86 2.81 -1.81
N ALA A 165 -8.08 3.51 -2.61
CA ALA A 165 -8.12 4.97 -2.70
C ALA A 165 -7.99 5.43 -4.15
N THR A 166 -8.51 6.63 -4.46
CA THR A 166 -8.27 7.27 -5.74
C THR A 166 -6.98 8.08 -5.72
N GLU A 167 -6.41 8.39 -6.90
CA GLU A 167 -5.21 9.24 -7.00
C GLU A 167 -5.42 10.61 -6.35
N ASP A 168 -6.61 11.15 -6.43
CA ASP A 168 -6.98 12.43 -5.83
C ASP A 168 -6.81 12.46 -4.31
N VAL A 169 -6.94 11.31 -3.65
CA VAL A 169 -6.71 11.21 -2.20
C VAL A 169 -5.27 11.51 -1.85
N LEU A 170 -4.32 11.03 -2.63
CA LEU A 170 -2.89 11.28 -2.39
C LEU A 170 -2.54 12.76 -2.59
N GLU A 171 -3.07 13.41 -3.62
CA GLU A 171 -2.85 14.83 -3.88
C GLU A 171 -3.49 15.72 -2.81
N LYS A 172 -4.74 15.45 -2.45
CA LYS A 172 -5.45 16.16 -1.37
C LYS A 172 -4.77 15.98 -0.02
N ALA A 173 -4.28 14.76 0.24
CA ALA A 173 -3.54 14.44 1.45
C ALA A 173 -2.27 15.30 1.58
N VAL A 174 -1.54 15.53 0.49
CA VAL A 174 -0.36 16.42 0.46
C VAL A 174 -0.74 17.87 0.77
N GLN A 175 -1.88 18.34 0.26
CA GLN A 175 -2.35 19.71 0.48
C GLN A 175 -2.77 19.96 1.94
N ILE A 176 -3.38 18.96 2.60
CA ILE A 176 -3.86 19.08 3.99
C ILE A 176 -2.72 19.26 5.00
N VAL A 177 -1.56 18.65 4.76
CA VAL A 177 -0.39 18.75 5.67
C VAL A 177 0.13 20.20 5.79
N GLY A 178 -0.17 21.06 4.81
CA GLY A 178 0.22 22.49 4.82
C GLY A 178 -0.82 23.45 5.43
N THR A 179 -2.01 22.98 5.82
CA THR A 179 -3.12 23.85 6.21
C THR A 179 -3.39 23.88 7.73
N SER A 180 -4.12 24.88 8.20
CA SER A 180 -4.40 25.10 9.62
C SER A 180 -5.45 24.11 10.16
N LYS A 181 -5.37 23.79 11.46
CA LYS A 181 -6.18 22.77 12.16
C LYS A 181 -7.72 22.87 12.01
N LEU A 182 -8.27 24.00 11.60
CA LEU A 182 -9.72 24.21 11.49
C LEU A 182 -10.30 23.77 10.14
N SER A 183 -9.52 23.75 9.06
CA SER A 183 -9.94 23.25 7.74
C SER A 183 -9.85 21.73 7.64
N LEU A 184 -9.04 21.09 8.51
CA LEU A 184 -8.79 19.64 8.52
C LEU A 184 -10.08 18.80 8.66
N VAL A 185 -11.09 19.29 9.38
CA VAL A 185 -12.31 18.50 9.65
C VAL A 185 -13.19 18.32 8.40
N GLY A 186 -13.35 19.39 7.60
CA GLY A 186 -14.13 19.32 6.36
C GLY A 186 -13.40 18.52 5.28
N GLU A 187 -12.12 18.78 5.12
CA GLU A 187 -11.26 18.14 4.13
C GLU A 187 -11.03 16.65 4.42
N ALA A 188 -11.00 16.27 5.71
CA ALA A 188 -10.93 14.85 6.11
C ALA A 188 -12.19 14.06 5.75
N SER A 189 -13.38 14.66 5.87
CA SER A 189 -14.63 14.04 5.44
C SER A 189 -14.64 13.81 3.92
N ASP A 190 -14.13 14.76 3.15
CA ASP A 190 -14.02 14.65 1.70
C ASP A 190 -13.01 13.55 1.29
N LEU A 191 -11.88 13.44 2.00
CA LEU A 191 -10.91 12.38 1.79
C LEU A 191 -11.47 10.98 2.08
N LEU A 192 -12.18 10.83 3.21
CA LEU A 192 -12.87 9.58 3.53
C LEU A 192 -13.90 9.22 2.45
N GLY A 193 -14.49 10.24 1.78
CA GLY A 193 -15.36 10.06 0.63
C GLY A 193 -14.66 9.44 -0.59
N LEU A 194 -13.34 9.56 -0.71
CA LEU A 194 -12.53 9.11 -1.84
C LEU A 194 -11.77 7.80 -1.57
N MET A 195 -11.91 7.22 -0.38
CA MET A 195 -11.28 5.97 0.00
C MET A 195 -12.28 4.99 0.60
N ARG A 196 -11.93 3.72 0.59
CA ARG A 196 -12.66 2.62 1.21
C ARG A 196 -11.66 1.68 1.88
N THR A 197 -11.97 1.20 3.08
CA THR A 197 -11.11 0.30 3.84
C THR A 197 -11.93 -0.65 4.72
N ASP A 198 -11.38 -1.80 5.05
CA ASP A 198 -11.92 -2.72 6.05
C ASP A 198 -11.77 -2.20 7.49
N MET A 199 -10.84 -1.25 7.70
CA MET A 199 -10.56 -0.68 9.01
C MET A 199 -11.71 0.22 9.48
N ASP A 200 -12.09 0.08 10.74
CA ASP A 200 -12.90 1.08 11.42
C ASP A 200 -12.03 2.27 11.90
N ALA A 201 -12.64 3.24 12.57
CA ALA A 201 -11.91 4.41 13.05
C ALA A 201 -10.83 4.08 14.10
N SER A 202 -11.06 3.07 14.93
CA SER A 202 -10.11 2.61 15.94
C SER A 202 -8.92 1.88 15.30
N ASP A 203 -9.20 1.04 14.32
CA ASP A 203 -8.19 0.31 13.55
C ASP A 203 -7.30 1.26 12.75
N LEU A 204 -7.91 2.29 12.12
CA LEU A 204 -7.16 3.35 11.43
C LEU A 204 -6.22 4.10 12.36
N LEU A 205 -6.68 4.42 13.58
CA LEU A 205 -5.82 5.07 14.58
C LEU A 205 -4.66 4.16 14.99
N ALA A 206 -4.95 2.90 15.32
CA ALA A 206 -3.94 1.92 15.70
C ALA A 206 -2.91 1.68 14.57
N PHE A 207 -3.38 1.62 13.33
CA PHE A 207 -2.52 1.54 12.14
C PHE A 207 -1.60 2.78 12.04
N ALA A 208 -2.18 3.97 12.16
CA ALA A 208 -1.43 5.22 12.10
C ALA A 208 -0.37 5.33 13.22
N GLU A 209 -0.71 4.93 14.44
CA GLU A 209 0.23 4.87 15.57
C GLU A 209 1.36 3.86 15.30
N THR A 210 1.04 2.69 14.76
CA THR A 210 2.01 1.66 14.40
C THR A 210 3.02 2.17 13.37
N VAL A 211 2.55 2.78 12.29
CA VAL A 211 3.42 3.31 11.23
C VAL A 211 4.22 4.52 11.71
N SER A 212 3.61 5.39 12.51
CA SER A 212 4.30 6.54 13.13
C SER A 212 5.40 6.08 14.08
N GLY A 213 5.18 5.01 14.85
CA GLY A 213 6.14 4.43 15.77
C GLY A 213 7.39 3.87 15.11
N VAL A 214 7.26 3.36 13.88
CA VAL A 214 8.42 2.91 13.07
C VAL A 214 9.31 4.09 12.68
N GLY A 215 8.70 5.24 12.43
CA GLY A 215 9.39 6.42 11.91
C GLY A 215 9.73 6.29 10.43
N LEU A 216 9.64 7.40 9.73
CA LEU A 216 9.72 7.46 8.27
C LEU A 216 11.06 7.07 7.67
N GLY A 217 12.15 7.32 8.41
CA GLY A 217 13.51 6.95 8.00
C GLY A 217 13.76 5.45 8.00
N ASN A 218 12.89 4.67 8.67
CA ASN A 218 13.00 3.23 8.78
C ASN A 218 12.11 2.46 7.80
N ILE A 219 11.40 3.16 6.90
CA ILE A 219 10.61 2.55 5.84
C ILE A 219 11.49 2.32 4.63
N GLN A 220 11.81 1.06 4.36
CA GLN A 220 12.52 0.65 3.15
C GLN A 220 11.53 0.55 1.99
N ARG A 221 11.99 0.89 0.78
CA ARG A 221 11.19 0.78 -0.44
C ARG A 221 11.80 -0.25 -1.36
N THR A 222 10.94 -1.03 -1.98
CA THR A 222 11.31 -2.05 -2.94
C THR A 222 10.24 -2.17 -4.03
N GLU A 223 10.55 -2.91 -5.06
CA GLU A 223 9.60 -3.33 -6.08
C GLU A 223 9.58 -4.86 -6.12
N ALA A 224 8.39 -5.43 -6.28
CA ALA A 224 8.24 -6.87 -6.41
C ALA A 224 8.83 -7.33 -7.74
N SER A 225 9.76 -8.27 -7.68
CA SER A 225 10.36 -8.88 -8.87
C SER A 225 9.34 -9.76 -9.57
N LEU A 226 9.30 -9.67 -10.90
CA LEU A 226 8.51 -10.55 -11.75
C LEU A 226 9.39 -11.62 -12.37
N VAL A 227 8.83 -12.83 -12.49
CA VAL A 227 9.47 -13.97 -13.15
C VAL A 227 8.54 -14.50 -14.25
N ALA A 228 9.13 -15.02 -15.31
CA ALA A 228 8.34 -15.63 -16.38
C ALA A 228 7.62 -16.87 -15.83
N ASP A 229 6.30 -16.96 -16.06
CA ASP A 229 5.54 -18.17 -15.80
C ASP A 229 5.59 -19.07 -17.04
N PRO A 230 6.21 -20.28 -16.94
CA PRO A 230 6.27 -21.20 -18.06
C PRO A 230 4.89 -21.63 -18.57
N ASP A 231 3.90 -21.70 -17.68
CA ASP A 231 2.54 -22.14 -18.01
C ASP A 231 1.74 -21.04 -18.72
N GLN A 232 2.19 -19.79 -18.60
CA GLN A 232 1.57 -18.61 -19.21
C GLN A 232 2.49 -17.89 -20.22
N ALA A 233 3.53 -18.57 -20.71
CA ALA A 233 4.53 -18.01 -21.61
C ALA A 233 3.92 -17.46 -22.92
N GLU A 234 2.89 -18.12 -23.47
CA GLU A 234 2.20 -17.68 -24.68
C GLU A 234 1.40 -16.38 -24.47
N ALA A 235 0.88 -16.16 -23.26
CA ALA A 235 0.16 -14.95 -22.89
C ALA A 235 1.10 -13.78 -22.50
N GLY A 236 2.40 -14.05 -22.35
CA GLY A 236 3.40 -13.06 -21.93
C GLY A 236 3.22 -12.54 -20.51
N LEU A 237 2.48 -13.28 -19.67
CA LEU A 237 2.25 -12.94 -18.28
C LEU A 237 3.49 -13.26 -17.43
N GLN A 238 3.67 -12.50 -16.37
CA GLN A 238 4.79 -12.66 -15.45
C GLN A 238 4.26 -12.77 -14.02
N ALA A 239 4.65 -13.84 -13.34
CA ALA A 239 4.29 -14.08 -11.95
C ALA A 239 5.18 -13.27 -11.00
N ILE A 240 4.67 -12.98 -9.82
CA ILE A 240 5.48 -12.39 -8.73
C ILE A 240 6.44 -13.45 -8.19
N ASP A 241 7.71 -13.09 -8.05
CA ASP A 241 8.66 -13.91 -7.28
C ASP A 241 8.28 -13.87 -5.80
N LYS A 242 7.43 -14.83 -5.40
CA LYS A 242 6.90 -14.93 -4.03
C LYS A 242 8.01 -15.02 -3.00
N THR A 243 9.05 -15.81 -3.29
CA THR A 243 10.13 -16.06 -2.33
C THR A 243 10.96 -14.80 -2.13
N ALA A 244 11.36 -14.13 -3.21
CA ALA A 244 12.10 -12.88 -3.13
C ALA A 244 11.30 -11.78 -2.43
N LEU A 245 10.01 -11.65 -2.74
CA LEU A 245 9.13 -10.67 -2.11
C LEU A 245 8.95 -10.95 -0.62
N CYS A 246 8.62 -12.19 -0.25
CA CYS A 246 8.41 -12.59 1.15
C CYS A 246 9.69 -12.43 1.99
N LEU A 247 10.88 -12.73 1.44
CA LEU A 247 12.16 -12.47 2.10
C LEU A 247 12.39 -10.98 2.33
N THR A 248 12.13 -10.17 1.30
CA THR A 248 12.30 -8.70 1.38
C THR A 248 11.34 -8.08 2.40
N LEU A 249 10.10 -8.56 2.48
CA LEU A 249 9.11 -8.13 3.46
C LEU A 249 9.36 -8.72 4.86
N GLY A 250 10.28 -9.69 4.99
CA GLY A 250 10.59 -10.35 6.26
C GLY A 250 9.51 -11.35 6.73
N THR A 251 8.56 -11.72 5.86
CA THR A 251 7.48 -12.68 6.20
C THR A 251 7.98 -14.13 6.25
N ILE A 252 9.08 -14.43 5.57
CA ILE A 252 9.81 -15.69 5.67
C ILE A 252 11.29 -15.43 5.94
N VAL A 253 11.95 -16.42 6.54
CA VAL A 253 13.39 -16.43 6.81
C VAL A 253 13.97 -17.78 6.40
N ALA A 254 15.29 -17.84 6.14
CA ALA A 254 15.94 -19.09 5.81
C ALA A 254 15.79 -20.08 6.98
N ALA A 255 15.49 -21.35 6.66
CA ALA A 255 15.50 -22.40 7.65
C ALA A 255 16.94 -22.63 8.12
N SER A 256 17.16 -22.58 9.42
CA SER A 256 18.47 -22.80 10.08
C SER A 256 18.77 -24.28 10.29
#